data_f4e6d37762a6bea57722eddf8e3ff452
#
_entry.id   f4e6d37762a6bea57722eddf8e3ff452
#
_cell.length_a   1.000
_cell.length_b   1.000
_cell.length_c   1.000
_cell.angle_alpha   90.00
_cell.angle_beta   90.00
_cell.angle_gamma   90.00
#
_symmetry.space_group_name_H-M   'P 1'
#
loop_
_entity.id
_entity.type
_entity.pdbx_description
1 polymer ?
#
loop_
_entity_poly.entity_id
_entity_poly.type
_entity_poly.pdbx_seq_one_letter_code
_entity_poly.pdbx_strand_id
1 'polypeptide(L)'
;STAVDPRGFPTNLPEFQRVFPTDDACGVYLEKLRWPHGFICPKCMTVGEPYRFPKRSSVVLRCRGCQANVSLTAGTVMQASHMPLSMWFWGAYLVTTQTPGQSALQFQRQLGISRYETAFQMLHKLRAGMVRPDRDTIGVQYPVEVDEALVGGRTRGEGRGVHHKATVVGAVEVRRRVKDGEARAAKGSRQK
;
A
#
# COMPACT_ATOMS: atom_id res chain seq x y z
N SER A 1 13.30 20.48 -10.63
CA SER A 1 11.96 19.95 -10.31
C SER A 1 11.91 18.51 -10.77
N THR A 2 12.24 17.59 -9.89
CA THR A 2 12.13 16.14 -10.13
C THR A 2 10.65 15.78 -10.01
N ALA A 3 9.98 15.65 -11.16
CA ALA A 3 8.65 15.08 -11.21
C ALA A 3 8.76 13.63 -10.71
N VAL A 4 8.20 13.36 -9.53
CA VAL A 4 8.00 12.00 -9.05
C VAL A 4 7.09 11.33 -10.07
N ASP A 5 7.54 10.23 -10.66
CA ASP A 5 6.70 9.40 -11.52
C ASP A 5 5.39 9.12 -10.76
N PRO A 6 4.22 9.52 -11.27
CA PRO A 6 2.94 9.29 -10.59
C PRO A 6 2.66 7.80 -10.33
N ARG A 7 3.48 6.92 -10.87
CA ARG A 7 3.44 5.47 -10.65
C ARG A 7 4.52 4.97 -9.68
N GLY A 8 5.42 5.83 -9.20
CA GLY A 8 6.53 5.48 -8.32
C GLY A 8 6.34 6.01 -6.91
N PHE A 9 5.96 5.13 -5.99
CA PHE A 9 6.10 5.42 -4.56
C PHE A 9 7.57 5.27 -4.17
N PRO A 10 8.15 6.17 -3.33
CA PRO A 10 9.56 6.11 -2.96
C PRO A 10 9.95 4.76 -2.35
N THR A 11 11.08 4.22 -2.79
CA THR A 11 11.60 2.92 -2.33
C THR A 11 12.67 3.05 -1.27
N ASN A 12 13.23 4.23 -1.09
CA ASN A 12 14.25 4.53 -0.08
C ASN A 12 13.84 5.66 0.85
N LEU A 13 14.36 5.63 2.06
CA LEU A 13 13.99 6.56 3.11
C LEU A 13 14.31 8.04 2.81
N PRO A 14 15.50 8.40 2.30
CA PRO A 14 15.80 9.79 1.94
C PRO A 14 14.85 10.38 0.90
N GLU A 15 14.49 9.58 -0.10
CA GLU A 15 13.53 10.00 -1.12
C GLU A 15 12.12 10.17 -0.53
N PHE A 16 11.68 9.23 0.30
CA PHE A 16 10.40 9.31 0.99
C PHE A 16 10.28 10.58 1.81
N GLN A 17 11.28 10.90 2.64
CA GLN A 17 11.30 12.12 3.45
C GLN A 17 11.28 13.41 2.61
N ARG A 18 11.96 13.39 1.47
CA ARG A 18 11.98 14.54 0.55
C ARG A 18 10.64 14.74 -0.14
N VAL A 19 9.94 13.66 -0.52
CA VAL A 19 8.68 13.72 -1.28
C VAL A 19 7.49 13.97 -0.35
N PHE A 20 7.50 13.41 0.85
CA PHE A 20 6.39 13.45 1.82
C PHE A 20 6.77 14.08 3.17
N PRO A 21 7.29 15.33 3.18
CA PRO A 21 7.71 15.98 4.42
C PRO A 21 6.54 16.40 5.31
N THR A 22 5.35 16.64 4.73
CA THR A 22 4.17 17.17 5.41
C THR A 22 2.87 16.50 4.96
N ASP A 23 1.81 16.66 5.75
CA ASP A 23 0.46 16.22 5.38
C ASP A 23 -0.03 16.87 4.08
N ASP A 24 0.33 18.13 3.83
CA ASP A 24 -0.04 18.83 2.60
C ASP A 24 0.63 18.21 1.37
N ALA A 25 1.90 17.83 1.47
CA ALA A 25 2.60 17.13 0.39
C ALA A 25 1.94 15.77 0.09
N CYS A 26 1.56 15.02 1.14
CA CYS A 26 0.79 13.79 1.00
C CYS A 26 -0.57 14.03 0.35
N GLY A 27 -1.26 15.11 0.74
CA GLY A 27 -2.55 15.50 0.16
C GLY A 27 -2.46 15.81 -1.33
N VAL A 28 -1.47 16.59 -1.74
CA VAL A 28 -1.21 16.90 -3.17
C VAL A 28 -0.93 15.64 -3.98
N TYR A 29 -0.13 14.73 -3.44
CA TYR A 29 0.15 13.47 -4.11
C TYR A 29 -1.12 12.61 -4.26
N LEU A 30 -1.90 12.46 -3.19
CA LEU A 30 -3.15 11.70 -3.20
C LEU A 30 -4.18 12.28 -4.16
N GLU A 31 -4.27 13.61 -4.24
CA GLU A 31 -5.15 14.30 -5.20
C GLU A 31 -4.77 13.99 -6.64
N LYS A 32 -3.47 14.04 -6.98
CA LYS A 32 -2.97 13.68 -8.31
C LYS A 32 -3.25 12.22 -8.67
N LEU A 33 -3.13 11.30 -7.72
CA LEU A 33 -3.48 9.90 -7.93
C LEU A 33 -4.98 9.73 -8.19
N ARG A 34 -5.81 10.45 -7.46
CA ARG A 34 -7.27 10.34 -7.57
C ARG A 34 -7.82 11.00 -8.84
N TRP A 35 -7.24 12.13 -9.22
CA TRP A 35 -7.64 12.91 -10.38
C TRP A 35 -6.42 13.32 -11.21
N PRO A 36 -5.87 12.40 -12.03
CA PRO A 36 -4.68 12.68 -12.84
C PRO A 36 -4.86 13.84 -13.81
N HIS A 37 -6.09 14.05 -14.27
CA HIS A 37 -6.46 15.08 -15.24
C HIS A 37 -7.19 16.28 -14.63
N GLY A 38 -7.09 16.46 -13.31
CA GLY A 38 -7.77 17.52 -12.56
C GLY A 38 -9.02 17.04 -11.83
N PHE A 39 -9.45 17.84 -10.85
CA PHE A 39 -10.55 17.48 -9.98
C PHE A 39 -11.87 17.28 -10.74
N ILE A 40 -12.51 16.16 -10.47
CA ILE A 40 -13.86 15.82 -10.93
C ILE A 40 -14.72 15.55 -9.70
N CYS A 41 -15.79 16.32 -9.55
CA CYS A 41 -16.70 16.15 -8.42
C CYS A 41 -17.45 14.82 -8.49
N PRO A 42 -17.38 13.94 -7.48
CA PRO A 42 -18.08 12.66 -7.51
C PRO A 42 -19.61 12.78 -7.36
N LYS A 43 -20.13 13.96 -7.01
CA LYS A 43 -21.59 14.19 -6.86
C LYS A 43 -22.24 14.76 -8.10
N CYS A 44 -21.64 15.77 -8.71
CA CYS A 44 -22.25 16.49 -9.85
C CYS A 44 -21.44 16.38 -11.14
N MET A 45 -20.33 15.64 -11.14
CA MET A 45 -19.44 15.41 -12.26
C MET A 45 -18.81 16.68 -12.87
N THR A 46 -18.96 17.83 -12.20
CA THR A 46 -18.32 19.08 -12.64
C THR A 46 -16.79 18.93 -12.58
N VAL A 47 -16.15 19.25 -13.68
CA VAL A 47 -14.69 19.33 -13.81
C VAL A 47 -14.25 20.77 -13.54
N GLY A 48 -13.18 20.95 -12.79
CA GLY A 48 -12.58 22.25 -12.52
C GLY A 48 -11.88 22.33 -11.17
N GLU A 49 -11.31 23.50 -10.86
CA GLU A 49 -10.58 23.71 -9.60
C GLU A 49 -11.54 23.75 -8.39
N PRO A 50 -11.32 22.91 -7.37
CA PRO A 50 -12.13 22.95 -6.16
C PRO A 50 -11.72 24.11 -5.24
N TYR A 51 -12.57 24.47 -4.29
CA TYR A 51 -12.17 25.27 -3.14
C TYR A 51 -11.36 24.42 -2.16
N ARG A 52 -10.25 24.97 -1.66
CA ARG A 52 -9.38 24.35 -0.66
C ARG A 52 -9.56 25.08 0.68
N PHE A 53 -9.47 24.35 1.77
CA PHE A 53 -9.59 24.88 3.13
C PHE A 53 -8.24 24.85 3.85
N PRO A 54 -7.34 25.82 3.63
CA PRO A 54 -5.95 25.76 4.14
C PRO A 54 -5.86 25.73 5.67
N LYS A 55 -6.90 26.18 6.39
CA LYS A 55 -6.93 26.21 7.86
C LYS A 55 -7.61 24.99 8.51
N ARG A 56 -8.31 24.15 7.76
CA ARG A 56 -9.08 23.04 8.32
C ARG A 56 -8.48 21.66 8.08
N SER A 57 -8.13 21.35 6.87
CA SER A 57 -7.54 20.08 6.48
C SER A 57 -7.22 20.09 4.99
N SER A 58 -6.02 19.69 4.62
CA SER A 58 -5.60 19.44 3.24
C SER A 58 -6.39 18.29 2.56
N VAL A 59 -7.22 17.59 3.33
CA VAL A 59 -7.94 16.38 2.89
C VAL A 59 -9.34 16.67 2.36
N VAL A 60 -9.90 17.85 2.63
CA VAL A 60 -11.27 18.20 2.22
C VAL A 60 -11.27 19.28 1.16
N LEU A 61 -11.85 18.95 0.02
CA LEU A 61 -12.08 19.85 -1.11
C LEU A 61 -13.57 20.17 -1.21
N ARG A 62 -13.91 21.36 -1.71
CA ARG A 62 -15.30 21.75 -1.95
C ARG A 62 -15.53 22.01 -3.43
N CYS A 63 -16.50 21.32 -4.00
CA CYS A 63 -16.89 21.52 -5.39
C CYS A 63 -17.44 22.93 -5.61
N ARG A 64 -17.02 23.61 -6.68
CA ARG A 64 -17.56 24.94 -7.03
C ARG A 64 -18.95 24.86 -7.66
N GLY A 65 -19.29 23.76 -8.32
CA GLY A 65 -20.60 23.59 -8.95
C GLY A 65 -21.71 23.31 -7.94
N CYS A 66 -21.61 22.21 -7.19
CA CYS A 66 -22.68 21.78 -6.27
C CYS A 66 -22.41 22.09 -4.78
N GLN A 67 -21.31 22.77 -4.46
CA GLN A 67 -20.90 23.14 -3.09
C GLN A 67 -20.69 21.94 -2.15
N ALA A 68 -20.65 20.72 -2.66
CA ALA A 68 -20.42 19.53 -1.85
C ALA A 68 -18.98 19.44 -1.37
N ASN A 69 -18.80 19.02 -0.12
CA ASN A 69 -17.50 18.67 0.42
C ASN A 69 -17.12 17.27 -0.06
N VAL A 70 -15.91 17.15 -0.58
CA VAL A 70 -15.32 15.91 -1.11
C VAL A 70 -14.05 15.65 -0.35
N SER A 71 -13.98 14.52 0.35
CA SER A 71 -12.76 14.10 1.05
C SER A 71 -11.84 13.31 0.12
N LEU A 72 -10.55 13.62 0.16
CA LEU A 72 -9.50 12.87 -0.57
C LEU A 72 -9.42 11.41 -0.12
N THR A 73 -9.75 11.15 1.14
CA THR A 73 -9.67 9.80 1.73
C THR A 73 -10.96 8.99 1.59
N ALA A 74 -12.06 9.60 1.18
CA ALA A 74 -13.33 8.89 0.99
C ALA A 74 -13.22 7.80 -0.09
N GLY A 75 -13.66 6.58 0.24
CA GLY A 75 -13.56 5.41 -0.66
C GLY A 75 -12.15 4.79 -0.72
N THR A 76 -11.21 5.22 0.12
CA THR A 76 -9.88 4.65 0.24
C THR A 76 -9.69 3.89 1.56
N VAL A 77 -8.57 3.20 1.71
CA VAL A 77 -8.19 2.53 2.99
C VAL A 77 -8.08 3.52 4.16
N MET A 78 -7.89 4.80 3.87
CA MET A 78 -7.77 5.89 4.84
C MET A 78 -9.12 6.48 5.26
N GLN A 79 -10.24 5.98 4.71
CA GLN A 79 -11.57 6.52 5.02
C GLN A 79 -11.89 6.42 6.51
N ALA A 80 -12.56 7.45 7.03
CA ALA A 80 -13.00 7.58 8.43
C ALA A 80 -11.86 7.45 9.45
N SER A 81 -10.65 7.86 9.07
CA SER A 81 -9.48 7.92 9.95
C SER A 81 -9.24 9.34 10.45
N HIS A 82 -8.90 9.44 11.74
CA HIS A 82 -8.42 10.69 12.36
C HIS A 82 -6.90 10.82 12.33
N MET A 83 -6.20 9.78 11.83
CA MET A 83 -4.74 9.81 11.72
C MET A 83 -4.30 10.75 10.60
N PRO A 84 -3.21 11.53 10.81
CA PRO A 84 -2.62 12.36 9.78
C PRO A 84 -2.27 11.58 8.51
N LEU A 85 -2.32 12.22 7.35
CA LEU A 85 -1.95 11.58 6.08
C LEU A 85 -0.50 11.09 6.09
N SER A 86 0.41 11.88 6.64
CA SER A 86 1.83 11.51 6.77
C SER A 86 2.01 10.19 7.49
N MET A 87 1.21 9.91 8.54
CA MET A 87 1.26 8.63 9.25
C MET A 87 0.80 7.45 8.38
N TRP A 88 -0.21 7.67 7.53
CA TRP A 88 -0.65 6.67 6.55
C TRP A 88 0.42 6.39 5.49
N PHE A 89 1.09 7.43 5.00
CA PHE A 89 2.17 7.31 4.04
C PHE A 89 3.40 6.62 4.64
N TRP A 90 3.75 6.94 5.89
CA TRP A 90 4.78 6.22 6.64
C TRP A 90 4.43 4.75 6.82
N GLY A 91 3.18 4.46 7.18
CA GLY A 91 2.69 3.09 7.31
C GLY A 91 2.77 2.32 5.98
N ALA A 92 2.36 2.95 4.88
CA ALA A 92 2.47 2.37 3.54
C ALA A 92 3.92 2.10 3.17
N TYR A 93 4.83 3.06 3.42
CA TYR A 93 6.26 2.91 3.18
C TYR A 93 6.84 1.72 3.95
N LEU A 94 6.57 1.61 5.25
CA LEU A 94 7.07 0.52 6.09
C LEU A 94 6.57 -0.84 5.61
N VAL A 95 5.28 -0.96 5.28
CA VAL A 95 4.68 -2.23 4.86
C VAL A 95 5.18 -2.68 3.49
N THR A 96 5.49 -1.74 2.58
CA THR A 96 5.91 -2.05 1.20
C THR A 96 7.41 -2.24 1.05
N THR A 97 8.23 -1.68 1.94
CA THR A 97 9.70 -1.73 1.82
C THR A 97 10.36 -2.76 2.72
N GLN A 98 9.68 -3.23 3.78
CA GLN A 98 10.24 -4.24 4.66
C GLN A 98 9.98 -5.65 4.14
N THR A 99 11.05 -6.45 4.03
CA THR A 99 10.96 -7.86 3.59
C THR A 99 10.29 -8.76 4.64
N PRO A 100 10.63 -8.67 5.95
CA PRO A 100 9.95 -9.47 6.96
C PRO A 100 8.54 -8.93 7.24
N GLY A 101 7.61 -9.84 7.49
CA GLY A 101 6.27 -9.47 7.93
C GLY A 101 6.31 -8.65 9.22
N GLN A 102 5.52 -7.59 9.28
CA GLN A 102 5.49 -6.67 10.41
C GLN A 102 4.30 -6.97 11.34
N SER A 103 4.56 -7.10 12.64
CA SER A 103 3.49 -7.21 13.63
C SER A 103 2.86 -5.84 13.92
N ALA A 104 1.60 -5.83 14.38
CA ALA A 104 0.93 -4.57 14.73
C ALA A 104 1.61 -3.85 15.90
N LEU A 105 2.25 -4.57 16.82
CA LEU A 105 3.02 -3.99 17.92
C LEU A 105 4.30 -3.32 17.42
N GLN A 106 5.00 -3.93 16.46
CA GLN A 106 6.17 -3.31 15.83
C GLN A 106 5.77 -2.08 15.04
N PHE A 107 4.70 -2.15 14.26
CA PHE A 107 4.14 -1.04 13.50
C PHE A 107 3.75 0.13 14.42
N GLN A 108 3.08 -0.14 15.56
CA GLN A 108 2.76 0.84 16.58
C GLN A 108 4.01 1.57 17.09
N ARG A 109 5.05 0.80 17.46
CA ARG A 109 6.30 1.36 18.02
C ARG A 109 7.06 2.20 17.00
N GLN A 110 7.16 1.74 15.76
CA GLN A 110 7.88 2.45 14.69
C GLN A 110 7.21 3.77 14.32
N LEU A 111 5.88 3.82 14.33
CA LEU A 111 5.12 5.03 14.01
C LEU A 111 4.80 5.89 15.23
N GLY A 112 5.11 5.45 16.45
CA GLY A 112 4.81 6.20 17.66
C GLY A 112 3.31 6.36 17.92
N ILE A 113 2.47 5.42 17.45
CA ILE A 113 1.02 5.45 17.63
C ILE A 113 0.71 5.08 19.09
N SER A 114 0.00 5.95 19.80
CA SER A 114 -0.29 5.75 21.24
C SER A 114 -1.16 4.53 21.51
N ARG A 115 -2.19 4.27 20.69
CA ARG A 115 -3.14 3.17 20.88
C ARG A 115 -2.83 1.99 19.96
N TYR A 116 -2.74 0.79 20.55
CA TYR A 116 -2.51 -0.44 19.79
C TYR A 116 -3.62 -0.73 18.78
N GLU A 117 -4.87 -0.52 19.16
CA GLU A 117 -6.04 -0.76 18.29
C GLU A 117 -6.00 0.08 17.03
N THR A 118 -5.53 1.34 17.14
CA THR A 118 -5.37 2.24 15.99
C THR A 118 -4.29 1.70 15.05
N ALA A 119 -3.15 1.28 15.59
CA ALA A 119 -2.07 0.69 14.79
C ALA A 119 -2.50 -0.62 14.13
N PHE A 120 -3.21 -1.47 14.87
CA PHE A 120 -3.76 -2.72 14.37
C PHE A 120 -4.72 -2.49 13.19
N GLN A 121 -5.73 -1.63 13.37
CA GLN A 121 -6.70 -1.30 12.31
C GLN A 121 -6.03 -0.69 11.08
N MET A 122 -5.08 0.23 11.29
CA MET A 122 -4.34 0.88 10.21
C MET A 122 -3.53 -0.14 9.40
N LEU A 123 -2.79 -1.03 10.07
CA LEU A 123 -2.02 -2.08 9.44
C LEU A 123 -2.91 -3.05 8.64
N HIS A 124 -4.06 -3.44 9.22
CA HIS A 124 -5.01 -4.33 8.54
C HIS A 124 -5.66 -3.67 7.32
N LYS A 125 -6.00 -2.38 7.39
CA LYS A 125 -6.50 -1.61 6.24
C LYS A 125 -5.46 -1.52 5.13
N LEU A 126 -4.18 -1.29 5.46
CA LEU A 126 -3.09 -1.29 4.47
C LEU A 126 -2.94 -2.67 3.82
N ARG A 127 -2.95 -3.74 4.60
CA ARG A 127 -2.89 -5.11 4.07
C ARG A 127 -4.07 -5.44 3.16
N ALA A 128 -5.29 -5.05 3.56
CA ALA A 128 -6.48 -5.23 2.72
C ALA A 128 -6.37 -4.47 1.39
N GLY A 129 -5.78 -3.27 1.40
CA GLY A 129 -5.52 -2.49 0.18
C GLY A 129 -4.48 -3.09 -0.76
N MET A 130 -3.65 -4.03 -0.29
CA MET A 130 -2.69 -4.76 -1.14
C MET A 130 -3.29 -5.99 -1.83
N VAL A 131 -4.47 -6.43 -1.39
CA VAL A 131 -5.17 -7.55 -2.03
C VAL A 131 -5.71 -7.09 -3.37
N ARG A 132 -5.30 -7.73 -4.46
CA ARG A 132 -5.84 -7.45 -5.79
C ARG A 132 -7.26 -7.98 -5.89
N PRO A 133 -8.22 -7.19 -6.41
CA PRO A 133 -9.60 -7.65 -6.59
C PRO A 133 -9.69 -8.77 -7.64
N ASP A 134 -8.88 -8.66 -8.69
CA ASP A 134 -8.78 -9.68 -9.72
C ASP A 134 -7.73 -10.72 -9.30
N ARG A 135 -8.15 -11.97 -9.20
CA ARG A 135 -7.22 -13.06 -8.89
C ARG A 135 -6.35 -13.32 -10.11
N ASP A 136 -5.09 -12.94 -10.02
CA ASP A 136 -4.11 -13.28 -11.05
C ASP A 136 -4.00 -14.81 -11.13
N THR A 137 -4.06 -15.35 -12.34
CA THR A 137 -3.72 -16.75 -12.59
C THR A 137 -2.21 -16.87 -12.59
N ILE A 138 -1.66 -17.64 -11.66
CA ILE A 138 -0.22 -17.91 -11.54
C ILE A 138 0.12 -19.27 -12.19
N GLY A 139 1.37 -19.44 -12.63
CA GLY A 139 1.87 -20.71 -13.16
C GLY A 139 1.66 -20.91 -14.68
N VAL A 140 1.16 -19.90 -15.41
CA VAL A 140 1.00 -19.98 -16.86
C VAL A 140 2.34 -19.79 -17.59
N GLN A 141 3.16 -18.85 -17.15
CA GLN A 141 4.43 -18.50 -17.81
C GLN A 141 5.67 -18.85 -17.00
N TYR A 142 5.55 -18.89 -15.68
CA TYR A 142 6.67 -19.07 -14.76
C TYR A 142 6.36 -20.17 -13.76
N PRO A 143 7.39 -20.89 -13.26
CA PRO A 143 7.19 -21.91 -12.24
C PRO A 143 6.63 -21.30 -10.95
N VAL A 144 5.80 -22.08 -10.27
CA VAL A 144 5.18 -21.71 -9.00
C VAL A 144 5.84 -22.52 -7.89
N GLU A 145 6.38 -21.83 -6.90
CA GLU A 145 6.81 -22.43 -5.64
C GLU A 145 5.64 -22.42 -4.67
N VAL A 146 5.37 -23.57 -4.07
CA VAL A 146 4.29 -23.75 -3.10
C VAL A 146 4.91 -24.18 -1.78
N ASP A 147 4.54 -23.49 -0.71
CA ASP A 147 4.99 -23.79 0.66
C ASP A 147 3.80 -23.78 1.61
N GLU A 148 3.89 -24.59 2.67
CA GLU A 148 2.87 -24.66 3.69
C GLU A 148 3.42 -24.27 5.06
N ALA A 149 2.66 -23.51 5.81
CA ALA A 149 2.98 -23.08 7.15
C ALA A 149 1.84 -23.35 8.13
N LEU A 150 2.17 -23.78 9.32
CA LEU A 150 1.20 -23.95 10.40
C LEU A 150 1.11 -22.67 11.23
N VAL A 151 -0.04 -22.01 11.18
CA VAL A 151 -0.31 -20.77 11.90
C VAL A 151 -1.27 -21.03 13.07
N GLY A 152 -0.85 -20.66 14.27
CA GLY A 152 -1.66 -20.76 15.48
C GLY A 152 -0.85 -20.57 16.75
N GLY A 153 -1.52 -20.13 17.82
CA GLY A 153 -0.93 -19.92 19.13
C GLY A 153 -0.76 -21.23 19.93
N ARG A 154 -0.05 -21.15 21.06
CA ARG A 154 -0.01 -22.22 22.07
C ARG A 154 -1.34 -22.31 22.78
N THR A 155 -1.96 -23.48 22.79
CA THR A 155 -3.11 -23.78 23.65
C THR A 155 -2.60 -24.15 25.04
N ARG A 156 -3.12 -23.51 26.08
CA ARG A 156 -2.76 -23.82 27.47
C ARG A 156 -3.18 -25.25 27.79
N GLY A 157 -2.26 -26.09 28.25
CA GLY A 157 -2.54 -27.46 28.73
C GLY A 157 -2.37 -28.58 27.72
N GLU A 158 -2.15 -28.27 26.43
CA GLU A 158 -1.85 -29.29 25.42
C GLU A 158 -0.41 -29.15 24.93
N GLY A 159 0.28 -30.25 24.76
CA GLY A 159 1.67 -30.31 24.31
C GLY A 159 1.86 -29.65 22.92
N ARG A 160 3.04 -29.83 22.30
CA ARG A 160 3.40 -29.27 20.99
C ARG A 160 2.61 -29.83 19.79
N GLY A 161 1.40 -30.35 20.00
CA GLY A 161 0.55 -30.92 18.95
C GLY A 161 0.07 -29.94 17.91
N VAL A 162 -0.25 -30.44 16.73
CA VAL A 162 -0.70 -29.68 15.54
C VAL A 162 -2.21 -29.38 15.58
N HIS A 163 -2.92 -29.91 16.56
CA HIS A 163 -4.40 -30.06 16.59
C HIS A 163 -5.22 -28.75 16.52
N HIS A 164 -4.60 -27.60 16.79
CA HIS A 164 -5.30 -26.30 16.77
C HIS A 164 -4.61 -25.26 15.86
N LYS A 165 -3.79 -25.73 14.91
CA LYS A 165 -3.11 -24.85 13.97
C LYS A 165 -3.81 -24.90 12.62
N ALA A 166 -4.04 -23.72 12.02
CA ALA A 166 -4.50 -23.63 10.65
C ALA A 166 -3.30 -23.83 9.71
N THR A 167 -3.45 -24.70 8.72
CA THR A 167 -2.50 -24.80 7.62
C THR A 167 -2.78 -23.66 6.63
N VAL A 168 -1.77 -22.85 6.37
CA VAL A 168 -1.78 -21.80 5.36
C VAL A 168 -0.86 -22.24 4.24
N VAL A 169 -1.40 -22.32 3.03
CA VAL A 169 -0.63 -22.64 1.82
C VAL A 169 -0.36 -21.36 1.07
N GLY A 170 0.91 -21.06 0.83
CA GLY A 170 1.39 -19.96 0.01
C GLY A 170 1.85 -20.46 -1.36
N ALA A 171 1.43 -19.78 -2.43
CA ALA A 171 1.90 -20.06 -3.78
C ALA A 171 2.49 -18.78 -4.39
N VAL A 172 3.72 -18.84 -4.87
CA VAL A 172 4.45 -17.70 -5.42
C VAL A 172 5.01 -18.03 -6.79
N GLU A 173 4.69 -17.20 -7.77
CA GLU A 173 5.29 -17.31 -9.11
C GLU A 173 6.71 -16.75 -9.10
N VAL A 174 7.69 -17.59 -9.47
CA VAL A 174 9.11 -17.24 -9.45
C VAL A 174 9.53 -16.65 -10.80
N ARG A 175 9.69 -15.34 -10.85
CA ARG A 175 10.22 -14.62 -12.01
C ARG A 175 11.71 -14.33 -11.81
N ARG A 176 12.57 -15.12 -12.38
CA ARG A 176 14.00 -14.85 -12.35
C ARG A 176 14.35 -13.70 -13.29
N ARG A 177 15.03 -12.69 -12.76
CA ARG A 177 15.59 -11.61 -13.57
C ARG A 177 16.72 -12.21 -14.40
N VAL A 178 16.52 -12.41 -15.70
CA VAL A 178 17.60 -12.76 -16.62
C VAL A 178 18.50 -11.53 -16.74
N LYS A 179 19.76 -11.62 -16.30
CA LYS A 179 20.76 -10.59 -16.59
C LYS A 179 21.02 -10.61 -18.10
N ASP A 180 21.12 -9.46 -18.74
CA ASP A 180 21.25 -9.33 -20.21
C ASP A 180 22.39 -10.16 -20.84
N GLY A 181 23.39 -10.59 -20.05
CA GLY A 181 24.46 -11.51 -20.46
C GLY A 181 24.02 -12.97 -20.62
N GLU A 182 23.06 -13.46 -19.83
CA GLU A 182 22.59 -14.86 -19.89
C GLU A 182 21.62 -15.10 -21.05
N ALA A 183 20.86 -14.07 -21.45
CA ALA A 183 19.96 -14.14 -22.60
C ALA A 183 20.74 -14.34 -23.93
N ARG A 184 21.95 -13.84 -24.02
CA ARG A 184 22.85 -14.06 -25.20
C ARG A 184 23.43 -15.47 -25.24
N ALA A 185 23.75 -16.07 -24.07
CA ALA A 185 24.29 -17.44 -24.02
C ALA A 185 23.22 -18.49 -24.37
N ALA A 186 21.97 -18.30 -23.95
CA ALA A 186 20.89 -19.22 -24.29
C ALA A 186 20.47 -19.21 -25.76
N LYS A 187 20.69 -18.08 -26.48
CA LYS A 187 20.47 -17.98 -27.93
C LYS A 187 21.59 -18.63 -28.75
N GLY A 188 22.82 -18.75 -28.23
CA GLY A 188 23.96 -19.36 -28.91
C GLY A 188 23.99 -20.90 -28.82
N SER A 189 23.24 -21.53 -27.92
CA SER A 189 23.27 -22.99 -27.76
C SER A 189 22.21 -23.77 -28.56
N ARG A 190 21.41 -23.09 -29.39
CA ARG A 190 20.40 -23.72 -30.26
C ARG A 190 20.80 -23.93 -31.73
N GLN A 191 22.08 -23.78 -32.03
CA GLN A 191 22.63 -24.14 -33.34
C GLN A 191 23.84 -25.05 -33.14
N LYS A 192 23.61 -26.34 -32.95
CA LYS A 192 24.46 -27.46 -33.41
C LYS A 192 23.61 -28.69 -33.50
#